data_15b0d794d2b542e7a736e92ef9e7c78c
#
_entry.id   15b0d794d2b542e7a736e92ef9e7c78c
#
_cell.length_a   1.000
_cell.length_b   1.000
_cell.length_c   1.000
_cell.angle_alpha   90.00
_cell.angle_beta   90.00
_cell.angle_gamma   90.00
#
_symmetry.space_group_name_H-M   'P 1'
#
loop_
_entity.id
_entity.type
_entity.pdbx_description
1 polymer ?
#
loop_
_entity_poly.entity_id
_entity_poly.type
_entity_poly.pdbx_seq_one_letter_code
_entity_poly.pdbx_strand_id
1 'polypeptide(L)'
;AHYCGAPTFAYEIDRFTVEKDGNLSFSDLLDSEVVERLLQHIYDEGFDIDQSHTEDEDEPCGVCVSMPKSQFTYTSLENLKALIAAKGNLIKKALGVSDLSLEITDMKVSFPWFPATPTPEELKAYDTFICKLCELARTQKRVTSTEKPTDNEKYAFRCFLLRLGFIGDEYKAARKILLKNLSGSSAFRNGGAQHEISE
;
A
#
# COMPACT_ATOMS: atom_id res chain seq x y z
N ALA A 1 21.73 -28.85 -17.37
CA ALA A 1 21.50 -27.71 -18.26
C ALA A 1 22.78 -26.92 -18.39
N HIS A 2 23.35 -26.81 -19.61
CA HIS A 2 24.45 -25.92 -19.88
C HIS A 2 23.93 -24.51 -20.01
N TYR A 3 24.37 -23.62 -19.15
CA TYR A 3 24.03 -22.21 -19.05
C TYR A 3 24.81 -21.38 -20.09
N CYS A 4 24.79 -21.68 -21.33
CA CYS A 4 25.44 -20.87 -22.34
C CYS A 4 24.54 -20.71 -23.56
N GLY A 5 23.84 -19.60 -23.64
CA GLY A 5 23.40 -18.98 -24.89
C GLY A 5 22.40 -19.74 -25.77
N ALA A 6 21.79 -20.80 -25.31
CA ALA A 6 20.72 -21.48 -26.04
C ALA A 6 19.36 -20.83 -25.72
N PRO A 7 18.41 -20.80 -26.68
CA PRO A 7 17.10 -20.26 -26.45
C PRO A 7 16.43 -21.04 -25.31
N THR A 8 16.15 -20.31 -24.27
CA THR A 8 15.66 -20.75 -22.99
C THR A 8 14.37 -21.51 -23.11
N PHE A 9 14.40 -22.71 -22.65
CA PHE A 9 13.23 -23.37 -22.12
C PHE A 9 13.09 -22.85 -20.68
N ALA A 10 11.95 -22.31 -20.32
CA ALA A 10 11.62 -22.06 -18.92
C ALA A 10 11.56 -23.44 -18.26
N TYR A 11 12.60 -23.81 -17.51
CA TYR A 11 12.55 -24.95 -16.61
C TYR A 11 11.88 -24.45 -15.33
N GLU A 12 10.62 -24.70 -15.24
CA GLU A 12 9.87 -24.69 -13.99
C GLU A 12 10.25 -25.97 -13.21
N ILE A 13 11.41 -25.96 -12.60
CA ILE A 13 11.66 -26.85 -11.47
C ILE A 13 11.02 -26.12 -10.32
N ASP A 14 9.98 -26.64 -9.76
CA ASP A 14 9.05 -26.21 -8.70
C ASP A 14 9.43 -25.02 -7.80
N ARG A 15 10.62 -24.41 -7.91
CA ARG A 15 11.13 -23.42 -6.94
C ARG A 15 12.02 -22.30 -7.49
N PHE A 16 12.43 -22.32 -8.74
CA PHE A 16 13.16 -21.20 -9.35
C PHE A 16 12.92 -21.11 -10.86
N THR A 17 13.04 -19.91 -11.40
CA THR A 17 12.87 -19.62 -12.84
C THR A 17 14.12 -18.93 -13.38
N VAL A 18 14.60 -19.36 -14.53
CA VAL A 18 15.67 -18.68 -15.28
C VAL A 18 15.02 -17.96 -16.46
N GLU A 19 15.13 -16.64 -16.49
CA GLU A 19 14.61 -15.83 -17.60
C GLU A 19 15.56 -15.82 -18.81
N LYS A 20 15.08 -15.35 -19.97
CA LYS A 20 15.86 -15.36 -21.23
C LYS A 20 17.09 -14.43 -21.19
N ASP A 21 17.08 -13.44 -20.35
CA ASP A 21 18.16 -12.47 -20.10
C ASP A 21 19.18 -12.96 -19.08
N GLY A 22 18.97 -14.14 -18.49
CA GLY A 22 19.86 -14.73 -17.49
C GLY A 22 19.46 -14.43 -16.05
N ASN A 23 18.38 -13.68 -15.81
CA ASN A 23 17.89 -13.40 -14.46
C ASN A 23 17.37 -14.67 -13.79
N LEU A 24 17.76 -14.85 -12.52
CA LEU A 24 17.31 -15.94 -11.65
C LEU A 24 16.28 -15.41 -10.66
N SER A 25 15.08 -15.99 -10.66
CA SER A 25 14.06 -15.74 -9.66
C SER A 25 13.82 -16.97 -8.81
N PHE A 26 13.74 -16.82 -7.50
CA PHE A 26 13.49 -17.90 -6.54
C PHE A 26 12.11 -17.75 -5.94
N SER A 27 11.48 -18.89 -5.64
CA SER A 27 10.22 -18.91 -4.87
C SER A 27 10.50 -18.64 -3.40
N ASP A 28 9.62 -17.89 -2.72
CA ASP A 28 9.68 -17.62 -1.26
C ASP A 28 9.66 -18.91 -0.40
N LEU A 29 9.37 -20.05 -1.01
CA LEU A 29 9.37 -21.36 -0.36
C LEU A 29 10.74 -22.07 -0.41
N LEU A 30 11.75 -21.44 -1.02
CA LEU A 30 13.08 -22.03 -1.09
C LEU A 30 13.87 -21.66 0.16
N ASP A 31 14.51 -22.67 0.76
CA ASP A 31 15.39 -22.47 1.91
C ASP A 31 16.63 -21.64 1.50
N SER A 32 16.96 -20.62 2.29
CA SER A 32 18.08 -19.72 2.04
C SER A 32 19.41 -20.47 1.86
N GLU A 33 19.65 -21.55 2.59
CA GLU A 33 20.84 -22.39 2.45
C GLU A 33 20.92 -23.06 1.07
N VAL A 34 19.78 -23.38 0.47
CA VAL A 34 19.71 -23.99 -0.87
C VAL A 34 20.02 -22.95 -1.92
N VAL A 35 19.52 -21.72 -1.77
CA VAL A 35 19.80 -20.59 -2.65
C VAL A 35 21.28 -20.24 -2.62
N GLU A 36 21.87 -20.09 -1.44
CA GLU A 36 23.31 -19.79 -1.30
C GLU A 36 24.19 -20.85 -1.95
N ARG A 37 23.87 -22.12 -1.72
CA ARG A 37 24.60 -23.24 -2.31
C ARG A 37 24.50 -23.28 -3.84
N LEU A 38 23.35 -22.93 -4.37
CA LEU A 38 23.13 -22.82 -5.83
C LEU A 38 23.92 -21.66 -6.42
N LEU A 39 23.89 -20.50 -5.80
CA LEU A 39 24.64 -19.32 -6.23
C LEU A 39 26.14 -19.57 -6.16
N GLN A 40 26.65 -20.22 -5.10
CA GLN A 40 28.05 -20.60 -4.98
C GLN A 40 28.46 -21.56 -6.09
N HIS A 41 27.62 -22.54 -6.42
CA HIS A 41 27.92 -23.47 -7.50
C HIS A 41 27.98 -22.78 -8.89
N ILE A 42 27.08 -21.83 -9.14
CA ILE A 42 27.07 -21.02 -10.37
C ILE A 42 28.35 -20.20 -10.48
N TYR A 43 28.80 -19.59 -9.37
CA TYR A 43 30.05 -18.86 -9.29
C TYR A 43 31.27 -19.76 -9.55
N ASP A 44 31.31 -20.95 -8.93
CA ASP A 44 32.40 -21.93 -9.10
C ASP A 44 32.51 -22.43 -10.54
N GLU A 45 31.40 -22.49 -11.28
CA GLU A 45 31.37 -22.81 -12.72
C GLU A 45 31.81 -21.65 -13.62
N GLY A 46 32.20 -20.49 -13.04
CA GLY A 46 32.78 -19.35 -13.75
C GLY A 46 31.77 -18.38 -14.34
N PHE A 47 30.54 -18.37 -13.84
CA PHE A 47 29.56 -17.35 -14.19
C PHE A 47 29.65 -16.18 -13.21
N ASP A 48 29.73 -14.96 -13.74
CA ASP A 48 29.63 -13.75 -12.93
C ASP A 48 28.18 -13.61 -12.45
N ILE A 49 28.00 -13.57 -11.14
CA ILE A 49 26.72 -13.28 -10.52
C ILE A 49 26.75 -11.78 -10.24
N ASP A 50 26.06 -11.00 -11.08
CA ASP A 50 25.83 -9.59 -10.81
C ASP A 50 24.82 -9.49 -9.66
N GLN A 51 25.33 -9.31 -8.42
CA GLN A 51 24.53 -9.11 -7.22
C GLN A 51 23.96 -7.69 -7.13
N SER A 52 23.96 -6.93 -8.22
CA SER A 52 23.49 -5.54 -8.24
C SER A 52 21.99 -5.38 -7.97
N HIS A 53 21.26 -6.47 -7.71
CA HIS A 53 19.84 -6.46 -7.34
C HIS A 53 19.52 -6.97 -5.93
N THR A 54 20.52 -7.18 -5.06
CA THR A 54 20.27 -7.63 -3.67
C THR A 54 20.77 -6.66 -2.61
N GLU A 55 21.18 -5.46 -2.98
CA GLU A 55 21.43 -4.36 -2.05
C GLU A 55 20.50 -3.17 -2.36
N ASP A 56 19.21 -3.41 -2.54
CA ASP A 56 18.26 -2.49 -1.94
C ASP A 56 18.42 -2.70 -0.45
N GLU A 57 19.16 -1.78 0.19
CA GLU A 57 19.20 -1.61 1.64
C GLU A 57 17.82 -1.95 2.17
N ASP A 58 17.72 -2.77 3.24
CA ASP A 58 16.51 -3.08 4.01
C ASP A 58 15.81 -1.79 4.48
N GLU A 59 15.36 -0.97 3.54
CA GLU A 59 14.23 -0.10 3.78
C GLU A 59 13.09 -1.08 4.12
N PRO A 60 12.59 -1.06 5.33
CA PRO A 60 11.57 -1.99 5.77
C PRO A 60 10.41 -1.91 4.78
N CYS A 61 10.31 -2.91 3.92
CA CYS A 61 9.33 -2.94 2.85
C CYS A 61 7.96 -2.78 3.48
N GLY A 62 7.37 -1.60 3.29
CA GLY A 62 6.07 -1.26 3.87
C GLY A 62 5.00 -2.24 3.39
N VAL A 63 3.95 -2.42 4.18
CA VAL A 63 2.82 -3.25 3.76
C VAL A 63 2.14 -2.60 2.57
N CYS A 64 2.01 -3.36 1.49
CA CYS A 64 1.31 -2.97 0.27
C CYS A 64 -0.04 -3.68 0.18
N VAL A 65 -1.13 -2.90 0.16
CA VAL A 65 -2.47 -3.43 -0.13
C VAL A 65 -2.71 -3.35 -1.63
N SER A 66 -3.18 -4.44 -2.25
CA SER A 66 -3.43 -4.48 -3.68
C SER A 66 -4.86 -4.91 -4.01
N MET A 67 -5.42 -4.32 -5.07
CA MET A 67 -6.75 -4.62 -5.60
C MET A 67 -6.64 -5.07 -7.05
N PRO A 68 -7.38 -6.10 -7.51
CA PRO A 68 -7.38 -6.51 -8.91
C PRO A 68 -7.81 -5.37 -9.83
N LYS A 69 -7.03 -5.09 -10.88
CA LYS A 69 -7.35 -4.01 -11.85
C LYS A 69 -8.67 -4.26 -12.57
N SER A 70 -9.06 -5.54 -12.75
CA SER A 70 -10.34 -5.92 -13.35
C SER A 70 -11.57 -5.35 -12.64
N GLN A 71 -11.43 -4.94 -11.37
CA GLN A 71 -12.50 -4.29 -10.60
C GLN A 71 -12.66 -2.80 -10.94
N PHE A 72 -11.77 -2.22 -11.73
CA PHE A 72 -11.78 -0.79 -12.05
C PHE A 72 -12.05 -0.57 -13.52
N THR A 73 -12.94 0.38 -13.82
CA THR A 73 -13.07 1.01 -15.13
C THR A 73 -12.09 2.18 -15.21
N TYR A 74 -11.87 2.71 -16.42
CA TYR A 74 -11.10 3.95 -16.58
C TYR A 74 -11.63 5.09 -15.70
N THR A 75 -12.94 5.29 -15.68
CA THR A 75 -13.59 6.34 -14.88
C THR A 75 -13.37 6.13 -13.38
N SER A 76 -13.44 4.90 -12.88
CA SER A 76 -13.23 4.63 -11.46
C SER A 76 -11.77 4.80 -11.03
N LEU A 77 -10.80 4.56 -11.91
CA LEU A 77 -9.39 4.87 -11.65
C LEU A 77 -9.15 6.39 -11.59
N GLU A 78 -9.74 7.15 -12.49
CA GLU A 78 -9.66 8.61 -12.44
C GLU A 78 -10.35 9.18 -11.18
N ASN A 79 -11.50 8.61 -10.79
CA ASN A 79 -12.15 8.96 -9.54
C ASN A 79 -11.28 8.63 -8.31
N LEU A 80 -10.58 7.50 -8.32
CA LEU A 80 -9.67 7.10 -7.24
C LEU A 80 -8.53 8.11 -7.11
N LYS A 81 -7.86 8.46 -8.22
CA LYS A 81 -6.82 9.49 -8.25
C LYS A 81 -7.35 10.85 -7.74
N ALA A 82 -8.55 11.24 -8.18
CA ALA A 82 -9.18 12.48 -7.75
C ALA A 82 -9.53 12.47 -6.24
N LEU A 83 -10.00 11.34 -5.68
CA LEU A 83 -10.23 11.16 -4.23
C LEU A 83 -8.94 11.33 -3.43
N ILE A 84 -7.87 10.69 -3.89
CA ILE A 84 -6.56 10.78 -3.26
C ILE A 84 -6.04 12.23 -3.33
N ALA A 85 -6.14 12.90 -4.47
CA ALA A 85 -5.74 14.29 -4.62
C ALA A 85 -6.56 15.23 -3.71
N ALA A 86 -7.90 15.03 -3.64
CA ALA A 86 -8.78 15.86 -2.83
C ALA A 86 -8.63 15.69 -1.32
N LYS A 87 -8.03 14.58 -0.86
CA LYS A 87 -7.89 14.21 0.56
C LYS A 87 -6.44 13.87 0.94
N GLY A 88 -5.50 14.09 0.03
CA GLY A 88 -4.13 13.63 0.16
C GLY A 88 -3.46 14.05 1.45
N ASN A 89 -3.50 15.33 1.81
CA ASN A 89 -2.88 15.81 3.04
C ASN A 89 -3.50 15.19 4.30
N LEU A 90 -4.83 15.00 4.32
CA LEU A 90 -5.49 14.33 5.45
C LEU A 90 -5.13 12.84 5.53
N ILE A 91 -5.06 12.15 4.40
CA ILE A 91 -4.69 10.74 4.34
C ILE A 91 -3.23 10.57 4.76
N LYS A 92 -2.30 11.38 4.22
CA LYS A 92 -0.88 11.36 4.60
C LYS A 92 -0.70 11.54 6.11
N LYS A 93 -1.34 12.53 6.68
CA LYS A 93 -1.27 12.78 8.13
C LYS A 93 -1.91 11.65 8.94
N ALA A 94 -3.06 11.13 8.51
CA ALA A 94 -3.75 10.04 9.19
C ALA A 94 -2.91 8.76 9.24
N LEU A 95 -2.26 8.42 8.14
CA LEU A 95 -1.41 7.23 8.00
C LEU A 95 0.02 7.46 8.50
N GLY A 96 0.46 8.73 8.63
CA GLY A 96 1.83 9.06 9.01
C GLY A 96 2.84 8.86 7.88
N VAL A 97 2.41 9.04 6.63
CA VAL A 97 3.23 8.81 5.43
C VAL A 97 3.47 10.10 4.65
N SER A 98 4.57 10.14 3.92
CA SER A 98 4.96 11.30 3.11
C SER A 98 4.38 11.27 1.70
N ASP A 99 4.09 10.07 1.18
CA ASP A 99 3.62 9.87 -0.18
C ASP A 99 2.37 8.98 -0.26
N LEU A 100 1.60 9.12 -1.33
CA LEU A 100 0.41 8.34 -1.65
C LEU A 100 0.47 7.91 -3.13
N SER A 101 1.63 7.44 -3.57
CA SER A 101 1.80 6.89 -4.91
C SER A 101 0.88 5.69 -5.11
N LEU A 102 0.42 5.52 -6.35
CA LEU A 102 -0.32 4.35 -6.81
C LEU A 102 0.52 3.61 -7.82
N GLU A 103 0.71 2.35 -7.61
CA GLU A 103 1.31 1.46 -8.61
C GLU A 103 0.19 0.77 -9.38
N ILE A 104 0.10 1.05 -10.68
CA ILE A 104 -0.94 0.50 -11.54
C ILE A 104 -0.25 -0.35 -12.60
N THR A 105 -0.44 -1.66 -12.50
CA THR A 105 0.01 -2.64 -13.49
C THR A 105 -1.17 -3.14 -14.34
N ASP A 106 -0.92 -4.06 -15.23
CA ASP A 106 -1.99 -4.69 -16.01
C ASP A 106 -2.91 -5.58 -15.18
N MET A 107 -2.43 -6.08 -14.05
CA MET A 107 -3.15 -7.03 -13.20
C MET A 107 -3.73 -6.41 -11.93
N LYS A 108 -3.05 -5.40 -11.35
CA LYS A 108 -3.40 -4.88 -10.02
C LYS A 108 -3.19 -3.37 -9.89
N VAL A 109 -3.88 -2.79 -8.91
CA VAL A 109 -3.67 -1.44 -8.37
C VAL A 109 -3.17 -1.62 -6.95
N SER A 110 -1.97 -1.12 -6.66
CA SER A 110 -1.28 -1.31 -5.38
C SER A 110 -1.11 0.01 -4.63
N PHE A 111 -1.19 -0.08 -3.32
CA PHE A 111 -1.13 1.02 -2.36
C PHE A 111 0.00 0.76 -1.36
N PRO A 112 1.25 1.12 -1.69
CA PRO A 112 2.43 0.91 -0.83
C PRO A 112 2.51 1.99 0.27
N TRP A 113 1.43 2.19 1.04
CA TRP A 113 1.28 3.34 1.94
C TRP A 113 1.50 3.03 3.41
N PHE A 114 1.72 1.79 3.76
CA PHE A 114 1.64 1.39 5.16
C PHE A 114 3.01 0.99 5.71
N PRO A 115 3.24 1.15 7.04
CA PRO A 115 4.52 0.79 7.66
C PRO A 115 4.81 -0.71 7.52
N ALA A 116 6.08 -1.07 7.65
CA ALA A 116 6.54 -2.45 7.48
C ALA A 116 5.96 -3.44 8.51
N THR A 117 5.71 -2.97 9.73
CA THR A 117 5.27 -3.81 10.85
C THR A 117 4.00 -3.29 11.52
N PRO A 118 2.84 -3.28 10.82
CA PRO A 118 1.58 -2.90 11.44
C PRO A 118 1.10 -4.01 12.40
N THR A 119 0.38 -3.63 13.45
CA THR A 119 -0.35 -4.60 14.26
C THR A 119 -1.49 -5.24 13.45
N PRO A 120 -2.00 -6.43 13.86
CA PRO A 120 -3.12 -7.07 13.17
C PRO A 120 -4.37 -6.16 13.05
N GLU A 121 -4.63 -5.35 14.08
CA GLU A 121 -5.74 -4.39 14.08
C GLU A 121 -5.50 -3.23 13.10
N GLU A 122 -4.26 -2.75 13.01
CA GLU A 122 -3.87 -1.72 12.04
C GLU A 122 -3.95 -2.26 10.62
N LEU A 123 -3.44 -3.46 10.38
CA LEU A 123 -3.53 -4.12 9.07
C LEU A 123 -4.99 -4.23 8.61
N LYS A 124 -5.87 -4.70 9.49
CA LYS A 124 -7.32 -4.79 9.20
C LYS A 124 -7.94 -3.41 8.92
N ALA A 125 -7.53 -2.37 9.67
CA ALA A 125 -8.02 -1.01 9.45
C ALA A 125 -7.55 -0.45 8.10
N TYR A 126 -6.31 -0.72 7.71
CA TYR A 126 -5.72 -0.27 6.44
C TYR A 126 -6.36 -0.98 5.24
N ASP A 127 -6.48 -2.30 5.29
CA ASP A 127 -7.17 -3.07 4.26
C ASP A 127 -8.61 -2.58 4.08
N THR A 128 -9.35 -2.45 5.17
CA THR A 128 -10.72 -1.92 5.16
C THR A 128 -10.77 -0.50 4.56
N PHE A 129 -9.79 0.35 4.87
CA PHE A 129 -9.72 1.72 4.35
C PHE A 129 -9.53 1.72 2.83
N ILE A 130 -8.60 0.93 2.31
CA ILE A 130 -8.36 0.83 0.86
C ILE A 130 -9.57 0.23 0.14
N CYS A 131 -10.16 -0.84 0.67
CA CYS A 131 -11.37 -1.45 0.10
C CYS A 131 -12.51 -0.43 -0.02
N LYS A 132 -12.78 0.32 1.05
CA LYS A 132 -13.83 1.34 1.08
C LYS A 132 -13.53 2.56 0.20
N LEU A 133 -12.26 2.96 0.09
CA LEU A 133 -11.81 4.02 -0.82
C LEU A 133 -12.05 3.62 -2.28
N CYS A 134 -11.68 2.40 -2.65
CA CYS A 134 -11.91 1.84 -3.97
C CYS A 134 -13.41 1.67 -4.27
N GLU A 135 -14.22 1.25 -3.31
CA GLU A 135 -15.67 1.15 -3.44
C GLU A 135 -16.29 2.51 -3.72
N LEU A 136 -15.89 3.56 -2.99
CA LEU A 136 -16.36 4.92 -3.25
C LEU A 136 -15.96 5.39 -4.64
N ALA A 137 -14.72 5.14 -5.09
CA ALA A 137 -14.26 5.50 -6.43
C ALA A 137 -15.07 4.83 -7.55
N ARG A 138 -15.51 3.58 -7.34
CA ARG A 138 -16.33 2.83 -8.30
C ARG A 138 -17.78 3.29 -8.36
N THR A 139 -18.33 3.70 -7.22
CA THR A 139 -19.75 4.09 -7.10
C THR A 139 -20.00 5.55 -7.49
N GLN A 140 -18.99 6.41 -7.40
CA GLN A 140 -19.13 7.82 -7.77
C GLN A 140 -19.08 8.02 -9.28
N LYS A 141 -20.02 8.81 -9.82
CA LYS A 141 -20.01 9.20 -11.24
C LYS A 141 -18.87 10.17 -11.56
N ARG A 142 -18.57 11.08 -10.66
CA ARG A 142 -17.51 12.08 -10.77
C ARG A 142 -17.00 12.51 -9.39
N VAL A 143 -15.71 12.70 -9.28
CA VAL A 143 -15.04 13.22 -8.10
C VAL A 143 -14.29 14.49 -8.46
N THR A 144 -14.34 15.48 -7.57
CA THR A 144 -13.55 16.71 -7.68
C THR A 144 -12.23 16.51 -6.95
N SER A 145 -11.13 16.82 -7.63
CA SER A 145 -9.77 16.69 -7.08
C SER A 145 -9.32 17.86 -6.19
N THR A 146 -10.17 18.90 -6.05
CA THR A 146 -9.83 20.09 -5.28
C THR A 146 -9.80 19.79 -3.78
N GLU A 147 -8.65 19.98 -3.17
CA GLU A 147 -8.50 19.90 -1.73
C GLU A 147 -9.10 21.15 -1.06
N LYS A 148 -9.83 20.94 0.02
CA LYS A 148 -10.41 22.02 0.82
C LYS A 148 -9.58 22.20 2.09
N PRO A 149 -9.16 23.44 2.40
CA PRO A 149 -8.48 23.73 3.66
C PRO A 149 -9.38 23.36 4.84
N THR A 150 -8.78 22.90 5.91
CA THR A 150 -9.52 22.37 7.06
C THR A 150 -8.82 22.78 8.35
N ASP A 151 -9.54 23.48 9.23
CA ASP A 151 -9.04 23.91 10.52
C ASP A 151 -8.99 22.78 11.54
N ASN A 152 -9.92 21.80 11.41
CA ASN A 152 -9.99 20.63 12.27
C ASN A 152 -9.85 19.35 11.43
N GLU A 153 -8.61 18.87 11.33
CA GLU A 153 -8.25 17.71 10.50
C GLU A 153 -8.95 16.43 10.96
N LYS A 154 -8.99 16.22 12.29
CA LYS A 154 -9.61 15.03 12.88
C LYS A 154 -11.10 14.94 12.59
N TYR A 155 -11.82 16.07 12.70
CA TYR A 155 -13.22 16.14 12.34
C TYR A 155 -13.45 15.91 10.85
N ALA A 156 -12.66 16.58 9.99
CA ALA A 156 -12.80 16.45 8.54
C ALA A 156 -12.51 15.03 8.07
N PHE A 157 -11.47 14.37 8.62
CA PHE A 157 -11.17 12.98 8.27
C PHE A 157 -12.22 12.02 8.80
N ARG A 158 -12.77 12.25 10.00
CA ARG A 158 -13.91 11.48 10.50
C ARG A 158 -15.12 11.58 9.56
N CYS A 159 -15.45 12.78 9.09
CA CYS A 159 -16.53 12.95 8.11
C CYS A 159 -16.23 12.21 6.80
N PHE A 160 -14.98 12.17 6.37
CA PHE A 160 -14.56 11.39 5.21
C PHE A 160 -14.71 9.89 5.45
N LEU A 161 -14.28 9.37 6.60
CA LEU A 161 -14.46 7.96 6.97
C LEU A 161 -15.94 7.56 6.99
N LEU A 162 -16.83 8.41 7.53
CA LEU A 162 -18.28 8.16 7.50
C LEU A 162 -18.81 8.11 6.06
N ARG A 163 -18.31 8.97 5.17
CA ARG A 163 -18.66 8.93 3.74
C ARG A 163 -18.16 7.66 3.05
N LEU A 164 -17.02 7.12 3.49
CA LEU A 164 -16.49 5.83 3.03
C LEU A 164 -17.32 4.65 3.56
N GLY A 165 -18.23 4.85 4.51
CA GLY A 165 -19.04 3.81 5.09
C GLY A 165 -18.50 3.19 6.38
N PHE A 166 -17.56 3.87 7.07
CA PHE A 166 -17.11 3.45 8.41
C PHE A 166 -18.17 3.83 9.47
N ILE A 167 -19.35 3.22 9.37
CA ILE A 167 -20.52 3.49 10.22
C ILE A 167 -20.78 2.26 11.10
N GLY A 168 -21.19 2.51 12.35
CA GLY A 168 -21.47 1.44 13.31
C GLY A 168 -20.30 1.09 14.23
N ASP A 169 -20.57 0.19 15.17
CA ASP A 169 -19.60 -0.21 16.22
C ASP A 169 -18.50 -1.11 15.66
N GLU A 170 -18.77 -1.87 14.63
CA GLU A 170 -17.80 -2.72 13.93
C GLU A 170 -16.58 -1.95 13.42
N TYR A 171 -16.77 -0.68 13.01
CA TYR A 171 -15.68 0.18 12.53
C TYR A 171 -15.08 1.08 13.62
N LYS A 172 -15.50 0.96 14.88
CA LYS A 172 -15.03 1.82 15.97
C LYS A 172 -13.52 1.72 16.18
N ALA A 173 -12.98 0.51 16.17
CA ALA A 173 -11.54 0.27 16.30
C ALA A 173 -10.78 0.85 15.11
N ALA A 174 -11.22 0.59 13.89
CA ALA A 174 -10.60 1.12 12.68
C ALA A 174 -10.62 2.66 12.63
N ARG A 175 -11.75 3.29 12.99
CA ARG A 175 -11.83 4.76 13.10
C ARG A 175 -10.85 5.30 14.13
N LYS A 176 -10.69 4.64 15.27
CA LYS A 176 -9.73 5.06 16.31
C LYS A 176 -8.29 5.02 15.79
N ILE A 177 -7.94 3.96 15.08
CA ILE A 177 -6.61 3.80 14.46
C ILE A 177 -6.37 4.89 13.41
N LEU A 178 -7.29 5.06 12.46
CA LEU A 178 -7.15 6.01 11.35
C LEU A 178 -7.21 7.49 11.80
N LEU A 179 -7.71 7.79 12.98
CA LEU A 179 -7.79 9.14 13.54
C LEU A 179 -6.67 9.45 14.54
N LYS A 180 -5.79 8.49 14.89
CA LYS A 180 -4.83 8.64 15.98
C LYS A 180 -3.82 9.77 15.76
N ASN A 181 -3.35 9.93 14.51
CA ASN A 181 -2.28 10.87 14.14
C ASN A 181 -2.80 12.29 13.80
N LEU A 182 -4.12 12.50 13.80
CA LEU A 182 -4.71 13.78 13.41
C LEU A 182 -4.98 14.66 14.62
N SER A 183 -4.76 15.96 14.46
CA SER A 183 -5.00 16.98 15.48
C SER A 183 -6.46 17.43 15.51
N GLY A 184 -6.89 17.93 16.66
CA GLY A 184 -8.22 18.50 16.87
C GLY A 184 -9.23 17.53 17.50
N SER A 185 -10.50 17.93 17.50
CA SER A 185 -11.62 17.17 18.06
C SER A 185 -12.36 16.40 16.98
N SER A 186 -12.66 15.13 17.22
CA SER A 186 -13.51 14.35 16.32
C SER A 186 -15.02 14.67 16.48
N ALA A 187 -15.40 15.34 17.56
CA ALA A 187 -16.81 15.61 17.87
C ALA A 187 -17.30 16.97 17.36
N PHE A 188 -16.44 17.98 17.35
CA PHE A 188 -16.83 19.35 17.02
C PHE A 188 -16.07 19.88 15.80
N ARG A 189 -16.78 20.58 14.90
CA ARG A 189 -16.20 21.17 13.69
C ARG A 189 -15.18 22.27 14.00
N ASN A 190 -15.50 23.15 14.95
CA ASN A 190 -14.74 24.38 15.25
C ASN A 190 -13.86 24.24 16.51
N GLY A 191 -13.38 23.05 16.87
CA GLY A 191 -12.70 22.84 18.14
C GLY A 191 -13.70 22.92 19.31
N GLY A 192 -13.61 22.02 20.30
CA GLY A 192 -14.47 22.09 21.49
C GLY A 192 -14.22 23.44 22.20
N ALA A 193 -15.27 24.05 22.73
CA ALA A 193 -15.16 25.20 23.59
C ALA A 193 -14.11 24.89 24.68
N GLN A 194 -13.07 25.70 24.77
CA GLN A 194 -12.21 25.73 25.93
C GLN A 194 -13.13 26.12 27.10
N HIS A 195 -13.40 25.16 27.97
CA HIS A 195 -14.02 25.45 29.25
C HIS A 195 -12.93 26.16 30.06
N GLU A 196 -12.89 27.49 30.00
CA GLU A 196 -12.19 28.28 30.98
C GLU A 196 -12.85 27.98 32.31
N ILE A 197 -12.14 27.25 33.16
CA ILE A 197 -12.46 27.16 34.58
C ILE A 197 -12.01 28.51 35.13
N SER A 198 -12.98 29.44 35.28
CA SER A 198 -12.81 30.61 36.10
C SER A 198 -12.76 30.15 37.57
N GLU A 199 -11.64 30.38 38.22
CA GLU A 199 -11.50 30.35 39.69
C GLU A 199 -12.42 31.38 40.34
#